data_9d8a12936f6c66fb593d9e7b8a10759d
#
_entry.id   9d8a12936f6c66fb593d9e7b8a10759d
#
_cell.length_a   1.000
_cell.length_b   1.000
_cell.length_c   1.000
_cell.angle_alpha   90.00
_cell.angle_beta   90.00
_cell.angle_gamma   90.00
#
_symmetry.space_group_name_H-M   'P 1'
#
loop_
_entity.id
_entity.type
_entity.pdbx_description
1 polymer ?
#
loop_
_entity_poly.entity_id
_entity_poly.type
_entity_poly.pdbx_seq_one_letter_code
_entity_poly.pdbx_strand_id
1 'polypeptide(L)'
;MKIKRIEQSPITKEDIAEYKKLVQQREGMMHTANDVGMNKRIVTFRPDEKDNEMTLVNPRIVEGSDNAVVYFEKDNYKDKIRKTVRLAHLVIETDNLGKMEFKSDKNNWKNADEFMEDAGLFEAVHIQKLIDAIDGIELTHPSRQYKETVSVKKKLGRNERVMLQSPEGEMAFVKAKQADAYYQMGYRAI
;
A
#
# COMPACT_ATOMS: atom_id res chain seq x y z
N MET A 1 -17.62 -4.79 11.42
CA MET A 1 -18.08 -5.80 10.44
C MET A 1 -16.82 -6.49 9.95
N LYS A 2 -16.72 -7.82 9.96
CA LYS A 2 -15.57 -8.52 9.38
C LYS A 2 -15.78 -8.62 7.88
N ILE A 3 -14.79 -8.20 7.11
CA ILE A 3 -14.79 -8.40 5.66
C ILE A 3 -14.70 -9.91 5.42
N LYS A 4 -15.64 -10.46 4.68
CA LYS A 4 -15.65 -11.89 4.37
C LYS A 4 -14.87 -12.13 3.08
N ARG A 5 -13.96 -13.11 3.12
CA ARG A 5 -13.29 -13.58 1.90
C ARG A 5 -14.32 -14.09 0.89
N ILE A 6 -14.16 -13.69 -0.37
CA ILE A 6 -14.95 -14.20 -1.48
C ILE A 6 -14.14 -15.31 -2.16
N GLU A 7 -14.70 -16.50 -2.19
CA GLU A 7 -14.07 -17.63 -2.86
C GLU A 7 -14.09 -17.45 -4.38
N GLN A 8 -13.06 -17.97 -5.04
CA GLN A 8 -12.99 -17.97 -6.50
C GLN A 8 -14.11 -18.84 -7.07
N SER A 9 -14.84 -18.31 -8.03
CA SER A 9 -15.94 -19.01 -8.71
C SER A 9 -15.98 -18.61 -10.17
N PRO A 10 -16.57 -19.44 -11.04
CA PRO A 10 -16.83 -19.03 -12.41
C PRO A 10 -17.67 -17.76 -12.45
N ILE A 11 -17.26 -16.83 -13.29
CA ILE A 11 -17.93 -15.53 -13.48
C ILE A 11 -18.33 -15.43 -14.94
N THR A 12 -19.63 -15.23 -15.17
CA THR A 12 -20.19 -15.14 -16.51
C THR A 12 -20.13 -13.72 -17.06
N LYS A 13 -20.40 -13.56 -18.36
CA LYS A 13 -20.50 -12.23 -18.98
C LYS A 13 -21.67 -11.45 -18.40
N GLU A 14 -22.73 -12.13 -18.03
CA GLU A 14 -23.94 -11.59 -17.40
C GLU A 14 -23.61 -11.04 -16.01
N ASP A 15 -22.85 -11.79 -15.20
CA ASP A 15 -22.34 -11.33 -13.88
C ASP A 15 -21.55 -10.02 -14.02
N ILE A 16 -20.68 -9.92 -15.04
CA ILE A 16 -19.88 -8.72 -15.29
C ILE A 16 -20.76 -7.55 -15.72
N ALA A 17 -21.71 -7.80 -16.60
CA ALA A 17 -22.64 -6.77 -17.09
C ALA A 17 -23.53 -6.24 -15.96
N GLU A 18 -24.07 -7.11 -15.13
CA GLU A 18 -24.84 -6.74 -13.93
C GLU A 18 -24.00 -5.92 -12.96
N TYR A 19 -22.80 -6.38 -12.65
CA TYR A 19 -21.86 -5.68 -11.77
C TYR A 19 -21.57 -4.27 -12.29
N LYS A 20 -21.20 -4.12 -13.57
CA LYS A 20 -20.91 -2.81 -14.18
C LYS A 20 -22.10 -1.86 -14.08
N LYS A 21 -23.31 -2.33 -14.35
CA LYS A 21 -24.54 -1.54 -14.22
C LYS A 21 -24.72 -1.01 -12.78
N LEU A 22 -24.46 -1.84 -11.78
CA LEU A 22 -24.58 -1.46 -10.37
C LEU A 22 -23.48 -0.48 -9.93
N VAL A 23 -22.26 -0.66 -10.42
CA VAL A 23 -21.12 0.20 -10.09
C VAL A 23 -21.20 1.57 -10.78
N GLN A 24 -21.78 1.65 -11.98
CA GLN A 24 -21.98 2.94 -12.69
C GLN A 24 -22.83 3.95 -11.89
N GLN A 25 -23.66 3.47 -10.97
CA GLN A 25 -24.51 4.30 -10.12
C GLN A 25 -23.78 4.78 -8.85
N ARG A 26 -22.50 4.45 -8.68
CA ARG A 26 -21.71 4.75 -7.48
C ARG A 26 -20.58 5.72 -7.78
N GLU A 27 -20.39 6.64 -6.88
CA GLU A 27 -19.24 7.53 -6.88
C GLU A 27 -18.00 6.82 -6.29
N GLY A 28 -16.81 7.24 -6.72
CA GLY A 28 -15.54 6.78 -6.21
C GLY A 28 -14.71 5.98 -7.22
N MET A 29 -13.43 5.89 -6.94
CA MET A 29 -12.44 5.27 -7.82
C MET A 29 -12.36 3.74 -7.70
N MET A 30 -12.80 3.18 -6.59
CA MET A 30 -12.61 1.77 -6.26
C MET A 30 -13.92 1.14 -5.81
N HIS A 31 -14.29 0.04 -6.46
CA HIS A 31 -15.47 -0.73 -6.10
C HIS A 31 -15.18 -2.22 -6.14
N THR A 32 -15.78 -2.94 -5.21
CA THR A 32 -15.81 -4.40 -5.21
C THR A 32 -17.23 -4.89 -5.44
N ALA A 33 -17.40 -6.12 -5.89
CA ALA A 33 -18.72 -6.72 -6.05
C ALA A 33 -19.50 -6.77 -4.72
N ASN A 34 -18.79 -6.89 -3.58
CA ASN A 34 -19.41 -6.80 -2.26
C ASN A 34 -20.07 -5.45 -1.98
N ASP A 35 -19.52 -4.35 -2.50
CA ASP A 35 -20.08 -3.01 -2.30
C ASP A 35 -21.45 -2.85 -2.95
N VAL A 36 -21.76 -3.69 -3.93
CA VAL A 36 -23.04 -3.74 -4.63
C VAL A 36 -23.87 -4.97 -4.32
N GLY A 37 -23.50 -5.73 -3.26
CA GLY A 37 -24.25 -6.89 -2.78
C GLY A 37 -24.04 -8.19 -3.58
N MET A 38 -23.07 -8.22 -4.51
CA MET A 38 -22.73 -9.42 -5.28
C MET A 38 -21.60 -10.20 -4.60
N ASN A 39 -21.80 -11.50 -4.38
CA ASN A 39 -20.77 -12.38 -3.83
C ASN A 39 -19.89 -12.97 -4.95
N LYS A 40 -19.19 -12.09 -5.68
CA LYS A 40 -18.32 -12.43 -6.82
C LYS A 40 -16.97 -11.72 -6.68
N ARG A 41 -15.89 -12.34 -7.19
CA ARG A 41 -14.56 -11.74 -7.19
C ARG A 41 -14.38 -10.82 -8.39
N ILE A 42 -15.12 -9.71 -8.40
CA ILE A 42 -15.03 -8.66 -9.42
C ILE A 42 -14.69 -7.35 -8.71
N VAL A 43 -13.73 -6.62 -9.25
CA VAL A 43 -13.37 -5.29 -8.74
C VAL A 43 -13.27 -4.31 -9.89
N THR A 44 -13.52 -3.03 -9.62
CA THR A 44 -13.33 -1.93 -10.56
C THR A 44 -12.42 -0.89 -9.96
N PHE A 45 -11.49 -0.41 -10.77
CA PHE A 45 -10.60 0.69 -10.49
C PHE A 45 -10.73 1.76 -11.58
N ARG A 46 -10.88 3.03 -11.17
CA ARG A 46 -10.99 4.21 -12.03
C ARG A 46 -9.93 5.21 -11.63
N PRO A 47 -8.73 5.18 -12.23
CA PRO A 47 -7.62 6.05 -11.82
C PRO A 47 -7.90 7.54 -12.05
N ASP A 48 -8.69 7.88 -13.06
CA ASP A 48 -9.00 9.25 -13.47
C ASP A 48 -10.49 9.41 -13.81
N GLU A 49 -11.34 9.29 -12.85
CA GLU A 49 -12.81 9.47 -12.84
C GLU A 49 -13.57 9.47 -14.21
N LYS A 50 -12.90 9.60 -15.36
CA LYS A 50 -13.54 9.92 -16.63
C LYS A 50 -13.53 8.84 -17.70
N ASP A 51 -12.46 8.08 -17.92
CA ASP A 51 -12.45 7.18 -19.10
C ASP A 51 -11.68 5.86 -18.97
N ASN A 52 -10.91 5.64 -17.88
CA ASN A 52 -10.07 4.44 -17.73
C ASN A 52 -10.61 3.48 -16.67
N GLU A 53 -11.85 3.04 -16.86
CA GLU A 53 -12.42 2.01 -15.98
C GLU A 53 -11.78 0.65 -16.26
N MET A 54 -11.10 0.11 -15.27
CA MET A 54 -10.54 -1.23 -15.31
C MET A 54 -11.39 -2.16 -14.44
N THR A 55 -12.08 -3.11 -15.07
CA THR A 55 -12.82 -4.16 -14.38
C THR A 55 -12.00 -5.46 -14.41
N LEU A 56 -11.66 -5.98 -13.25
CA LEU A 56 -10.84 -7.18 -13.05
C LEU A 56 -11.70 -8.31 -12.50
N VAL A 57 -11.60 -9.47 -13.13
CA VAL A 57 -12.34 -10.69 -12.79
C VAL A 57 -11.38 -11.71 -12.16
N ASN A 58 -11.72 -12.20 -10.97
CA ASN A 58 -10.90 -13.12 -10.20
C ASN A 58 -9.44 -12.67 -10.04
N PRO A 59 -9.17 -11.38 -9.73
CA PRO A 59 -7.80 -10.90 -9.64
C PRO A 59 -7.05 -11.59 -8.50
N ARG A 60 -5.78 -11.92 -8.75
CA ARG A 60 -4.83 -12.46 -7.76
C ARG A 60 -3.44 -11.89 -7.98
N ILE A 61 -2.73 -11.59 -6.92
CA ILE A 61 -1.31 -11.21 -7.00
C ILE A 61 -0.51 -12.50 -7.23
N VAL A 62 0.27 -12.52 -8.30
CA VAL A 62 1.13 -13.67 -8.67
C VAL A 62 2.60 -13.39 -8.47
N GLU A 63 2.99 -12.10 -8.47
CA GLU A 63 4.35 -11.66 -8.23
C GLU A 63 4.33 -10.30 -7.53
N GLY A 64 5.29 -10.05 -6.64
CA GLY A 64 5.47 -8.78 -5.96
C GLY A 64 6.93 -8.52 -5.66
N SER A 65 7.32 -7.24 -5.64
CA SER A 65 8.68 -6.86 -5.28
C SER A 65 8.91 -6.91 -3.78
N ASP A 66 10.19 -7.07 -3.38
CA ASP A 66 10.61 -6.89 -1.98
C ASP A 66 10.54 -5.41 -1.53
N ASN A 67 10.41 -4.49 -2.48
CA ASN A 67 10.30 -3.06 -2.19
C ASN A 67 8.89 -2.74 -1.69
N ALA A 68 8.80 -2.51 -0.38
CA ALA A 68 7.57 -2.10 0.27
C ALA A 68 7.59 -0.59 0.53
N VAL A 69 6.47 0.05 0.30
CA VAL A 69 6.24 1.46 0.61
C VAL A 69 5.27 1.61 1.77
N VAL A 70 5.45 2.66 2.56
CA VAL A 70 4.50 3.03 3.62
C VAL A 70 3.48 3.98 3.02
N TYR A 71 2.22 3.60 3.07
CA TYR A 71 1.12 4.36 2.52
C TYR A 71 0.11 4.72 3.61
N PHE A 72 -0.50 5.90 3.50
CA PHE A 72 -1.54 6.33 4.43
C PHE A 72 -2.91 6.04 3.84
N GLU A 73 -3.64 5.12 4.45
CA GLU A 73 -4.95 4.68 3.97
C GLU A 73 -6.04 4.99 4.97
N LYS A 74 -7.17 5.47 4.46
CA LYS A 74 -8.39 5.64 5.25
C LYS A 74 -9.04 4.27 5.45
N ASP A 75 -9.30 3.93 6.72
CA ASP A 75 -10.11 2.77 7.08
C ASP A 75 -11.58 3.12 6.83
N ASN A 76 -12.15 2.50 5.80
CA ASN A 76 -13.53 2.77 5.36
C ASN A 76 -14.59 2.53 6.46
N TYR A 77 -14.25 1.74 7.50
CA TYR A 77 -15.19 1.36 8.55
C TYR A 77 -15.01 2.14 9.86
N LYS A 78 -13.88 2.80 10.06
CA LYS A 78 -13.53 3.40 11.36
C LYS A 78 -13.16 4.87 11.28
N ASP A 79 -13.25 5.48 10.12
CA ASP A 79 -12.86 6.87 9.84
C ASP A 79 -11.45 7.24 10.40
N LYS A 80 -10.53 6.28 10.33
CA LYS A 80 -9.15 6.42 10.81
C LYS A 80 -8.17 6.28 9.66
N ILE A 81 -7.16 7.13 9.65
CA ILE A 81 -6.01 6.99 8.75
C ILE A 81 -5.02 6.01 9.40
N ARG A 82 -4.57 5.04 8.62
CA ARG A 82 -3.59 4.04 9.03
C ARG A 82 -2.36 4.09 8.15
N LYS A 83 -1.21 3.85 8.74
CA LYS A 83 0.01 3.54 7.99
C LYS A 83 -0.04 2.06 7.60
N THR A 84 -0.01 1.79 6.32
CA THR A 84 0.01 0.43 5.76
C THR A 84 1.28 0.19 4.96
N VAL A 85 1.63 -1.07 4.79
CA VAL A 85 2.76 -1.49 3.96
C VAL A 85 2.18 -2.04 2.65
N ARG A 86 2.64 -1.47 1.53
CA ARG A 86 2.22 -1.86 0.19
C ARG A 86 3.43 -2.16 -0.69
N LEU A 87 3.25 -3.04 -1.65
CA LEU A 87 4.26 -3.32 -2.67
C LEU A 87 4.27 -2.17 -3.68
N ALA A 88 5.46 -1.69 -4.03
CA ALA A 88 5.63 -0.65 -5.06
C ALA A 88 5.56 -1.23 -6.49
N HIS A 89 5.73 -2.54 -6.60
CA HIS A 89 5.61 -3.29 -7.85
C HIS A 89 4.86 -4.60 -7.58
N LEU A 90 3.91 -4.91 -8.44
CA LEU A 90 3.20 -6.20 -8.43
C LEU A 90 2.77 -6.61 -9.83
N VAL A 91 2.69 -7.92 -10.02
CA VAL A 91 2.02 -8.53 -11.17
C VAL A 91 0.77 -9.22 -10.65
N ILE A 92 -0.35 -8.93 -11.27
CA ILE A 92 -1.60 -9.64 -11.02
C ILE A 92 -1.94 -10.53 -12.21
N GLU A 93 -2.75 -11.52 -11.96
CA GLU A 93 -3.39 -12.32 -12.98
C GLU A 93 -4.91 -12.25 -12.82
N THR A 94 -5.62 -12.14 -13.94
CA THR A 94 -7.08 -12.01 -14.00
C THR A 94 -7.64 -12.95 -15.06
N ASP A 95 -8.90 -13.36 -14.90
CA ASP A 95 -9.53 -14.26 -15.88
C ASP A 95 -9.91 -13.54 -17.18
N ASN A 96 -10.12 -12.22 -17.14
CA ASN A 96 -10.57 -11.45 -18.32
C ASN A 96 -9.46 -10.68 -19.05
N LEU A 97 -8.38 -10.31 -18.39
CA LEU A 97 -7.30 -9.49 -18.98
C LEU A 97 -5.92 -10.19 -18.94
N GLY A 98 -5.84 -11.39 -18.34
CA GLY A 98 -4.57 -12.11 -18.19
C GLY A 98 -3.64 -11.44 -17.16
N LYS A 99 -2.34 -11.47 -17.42
CA LYS A 99 -1.32 -10.87 -16.55
C LYS A 99 -1.18 -9.37 -16.82
N MET A 100 -1.10 -8.60 -15.74
CA MET A 100 -0.93 -7.16 -15.75
C MET A 100 0.12 -6.76 -14.71
N GLU A 101 1.00 -5.85 -15.09
CA GLU A 101 2.06 -5.33 -14.23
C GLU A 101 1.72 -3.90 -13.80
N PHE A 102 1.88 -3.63 -12.51
CA PHE A 102 1.75 -2.29 -11.91
C PHE A 102 3.04 -1.99 -11.17
N LYS A 103 3.72 -0.93 -11.54
CA LYS A 103 4.98 -0.56 -10.92
C LYS A 103 5.20 0.94 -10.95
N SER A 104 5.88 1.42 -9.92
CA SER A 104 6.47 2.74 -9.93
C SER A 104 7.64 2.78 -10.91
N ASP A 105 7.75 3.87 -11.65
CA ASP A 105 8.93 4.16 -12.48
C ASP A 105 10.11 4.70 -11.64
N LYS A 106 9.87 4.98 -10.36
CA LYS A 106 10.85 5.52 -9.42
C LYS A 106 11.22 4.50 -8.36
N ASN A 107 12.49 4.48 -7.99
CA ASN A 107 12.98 3.68 -6.87
C ASN A 107 12.96 4.44 -5.53
N ASN A 108 12.92 5.77 -5.60
CA ASN A 108 12.88 6.65 -4.44
C ASN A 108 12.07 7.92 -4.75
N TRP A 109 11.37 8.43 -3.76
CA TRP A 109 10.62 9.69 -3.82
C TRP A 109 11.26 10.70 -2.88
N LYS A 110 11.51 11.92 -3.37
CA LYS A 110 12.18 12.99 -2.59
C LYS A 110 11.24 13.62 -1.57
N ASN A 111 9.94 13.60 -1.84
CA ASN A 111 8.92 14.19 -0.98
C ASN A 111 7.56 13.50 -1.19
N ALA A 112 6.56 13.90 -0.39
CA ALA A 112 5.22 13.33 -0.45
C ALA A 112 4.49 13.63 -1.77
N ASP A 113 4.73 14.79 -2.37
CA ASP A 113 4.06 15.19 -3.62
C ASP A 113 4.54 14.30 -4.78
N GLU A 114 5.84 14.10 -4.89
CA GLU A 114 6.43 13.21 -5.88
C GLU A 114 5.95 11.75 -5.76
N PHE A 115 5.70 11.32 -4.51
CA PHE A 115 5.12 10.01 -4.20
C PHE A 115 3.65 9.93 -4.64
N MET A 116 2.87 10.99 -4.43
CA MET A 116 1.45 11.04 -4.81
C MET A 116 1.24 11.20 -6.31
N GLU A 117 2.20 11.79 -7.01
CA GLU A 117 2.18 11.97 -8.47
C GLU A 117 2.65 10.73 -9.26
N ASP A 118 3.18 9.72 -8.57
CA ASP A 118 3.61 8.47 -9.20
C ASP A 118 2.41 7.59 -9.54
N ALA A 119 1.95 7.67 -10.78
CA ALA A 119 0.76 6.96 -11.25
C ALA A 119 0.89 5.43 -11.10
N GLY A 120 2.06 4.86 -11.40
CA GLY A 120 2.28 3.42 -11.28
C GLY A 120 2.25 2.94 -9.83
N LEU A 121 2.79 3.74 -8.88
CA LEU A 121 2.67 3.45 -7.46
C LEU A 121 1.22 3.57 -6.98
N PHE A 122 0.52 4.64 -7.41
CA PHE A 122 -0.87 4.86 -7.08
C PHE A 122 -1.73 3.67 -7.50
N GLU A 123 -1.59 3.22 -8.74
CA GLU A 123 -2.30 2.04 -9.26
C GLU A 123 -1.94 0.77 -8.48
N ALA A 124 -0.63 0.50 -8.25
CA ALA A 124 -0.17 -0.66 -7.51
C ALA A 124 -0.80 -0.75 -6.12
N VAL A 125 -0.82 0.37 -5.38
CA VAL A 125 -1.40 0.43 -4.02
C VAL A 125 -2.90 0.18 -4.04
N HIS A 126 -3.62 0.82 -4.98
CA HIS A 126 -5.09 0.72 -5.03
C HIS A 126 -5.58 -0.64 -5.52
N ILE A 127 -4.88 -1.26 -6.47
CA ILE A 127 -5.17 -2.64 -6.90
C ILE A 127 -4.94 -3.63 -5.73
N GLN A 128 -3.87 -3.49 -4.96
CA GLN A 128 -3.65 -4.31 -3.76
C GLN A 128 -4.80 -4.16 -2.76
N LYS A 129 -5.28 -2.92 -2.54
CA LYS A 129 -6.39 -2.64 -1.63
C LYS A 129 -7.68 -3.32 -2.09
N LEU A 130 -7.97 -3.30 -3.37
CA LEU A 130 -9.14 -3.99 -3.95
C LEU A 130 -9.05 -5.51 -3.78
N ILE A 131 -7.86 -6.10 -4.05
CA ILE A 131 -7.63 -7.53 -3.87
C ILE A 131 -7.75 -7.91 -2.38
N ASP A 132 -7.15 -7.12 -1.49
CA ASP A 132 -7.30 -7.33 -0.04
C ASP A 132 -8.78 -7.35 0.39
N ALA A 133 -9.59 -6.43 -0.14
CA ALA A 133 -11.00 -6.36 0.21
C ALA A 133 -11.78 -7.64 -0.19
N ILE A 134 -11.52 -8.21 -1.37
CA ILE A 134 -12.16 -9.45 -1.80
C ILE A 134 -11.55 -10.68 -1.14
N ASP A 135 -10.30 -10.62 -0.67
CA ASP A 135 -9.64 -11.67 0.12
C ASP A 135 -9.99 -11.64 1.61
N GLY A 136 -10.78 -10.65 2.05
CA GLY A 136 -11.15 -10.49 3.45
C GLY A 136 -10.02 -9.96 4.33
N ILE A 137 -9.02 -9.32 3.73
CA ILE A 137 -7.86 -8.75 4.42
C ILE A 137 -8.16 -7.30 4.80
N GLU A 138 -8.34 -7.04 6.09
CA GLU A 138 -8.55 -5.69 6.62
C GLU A 138 -7.21 -4.93 6.72
N LEU A 139 -7.26 -3.58 6.73
CA LEU A 139 -6.09 -2.73 6.97
C LEU A 139 -5.42 -3.00 8.32
N THR A 140 -6.14 -3.61 9.26
CA THR A 140 -5.62 -4.05 10.56
C THR A 140 -4.89 -5.39 10.51
N HIS A 141 -4.89 -6.08 9.37
CA HIS A 141 -4.20 -7.36 9.22
C HIS A 141 -2.68 -7.18 9.43
N PRO A 142 -2.01 -8.08 10.16
CA PRO A 142 -0.58 -7.95 10.48
C PRO A 142 0.34 -7.77 9.27
N SER A 143 -0.02 -8.36 8.11
CA SER A 143 0.75 -8.21 6.86
C SER A 143 0.62 -6.83 6.21
N ARG A 144 -0.33 -6.00 6.66
CA ARG A 144 -0.57 -4.65 6.14
C ARG A 144 -0.17 -3.55 7.14
N GLN A 145 0.12 -3.93 8.38
CA GLN A 145 0.53 -2.96 9.38
C GLN A 145 1.99 -2.55 9.20
N TYR A 146 2.22 -1.25 9.06
CA TYR A 146 3.55 -0.69 9.28
C TYR A 146 3.91 -0.89 10.75
N LYS A 147 4.79 -1.81 11.00
CA LYS A 147 5.50 -1.89 12.28
C LYS A 147 6.64 -0.88 12.16
N GLU A 148 6.51 0.26 12.84
CA GLU A 148 7.73 1.01 13.14
C GLU A 148 8.68 -0.03 13.72
N THR A 149 9.75 -0.34 13.00
CA THR A 149 10.91 -0.92 13.63
C THR A 149 11.32 0.18 14.60
N VAL A 150 10.79 0.10 15.82
CA VAL A 150 11.48 0.71 16.94
C VAL A 150 12.86 0.10 16.79
N SER A 151 13.76 0.89 16.18
CA SER A 151 15.17 0.59 16.35
C SER A 151 15.23 0.48 17.85
N VAL A 152 15.31 -0.77 18.35
CA VAL A 152 15.67 -1.01 19.73
C VAL A 152 16.96 -0.23 19.79
N LYS A 153 16.89 0.98 20.38
CA LYS A 153 18.08 1.72 20.72
C LYS A 153 18.80 0.69 21.57
N LYS A 154 19.69 -0.06 20.90
CA LYS A 154 20.57 -0.99 21.57
C LYS A 154 21.08 -0.15 22.71
N LYS A 155 20.77 -0.48 23.96
CA LYS A 155 21.24 0.30 25.10
C LYS A 155 22.73 0.24 24.99
N LEU A 156 23.28 1.22 24.26
CA LEU A 156 24.70 1.33 24.04
C LEU A 156 25.32 1.50 25.42
N GLY A 157 26.27 0.68 25.74
CA GLY A 157 27.02 0.80 26.99
C GLY A 157 27.57 2.23 27.07
N ARG A 158 27.63 2.79 28.27
CA ARG A 158 28.04 4.20 28.53
C ARG A 158 29.31 4.63 27.77
N ASN A 159 30.18 3.67 27.45
CA ASN A 159 31.45 3.88 26.74
C ASN A 159 31.44 3.45 25.26
N GLU A 160 30.36 2.86 24.78
CA GLU A 160 30.22 2.57 23.34
C GLU A 160 30.19 3.87 22.55
N ARG A 161 30.73 3.81 21.34
CA ARG A 161 30.77 4.97 20.44
C ARG A 161 29.72 4.82 19.35
N VAL A 162 29.12 5.95 18.96
CA VAL A 162 28.14 6.08 17.90
C VAL A 162 28.70 6.97 16.81
N MET A 163 28.50 6.57 15.57
CA MET A 163 28.78 7.41 14.42
C MET A 163 27.55 8.24 14.10
N LEU A 164 27.73 9.54 14.01
CA LEU A 164 26.68 10.51 13.76
C LEU A 164 27.04 11.35 12.54
N GLN A 165 26.04 11.76 11.78
CA GLN A 165 26.20 12.67 10.64
C GLN A 165 25.40 13.95 10.88
N SER A 166 26.04 15.11 10.65
CA SER A 166 25.39 16.41 10.70
C SER A 166 24.47 16.61 9.48
N PRO A 167 23.57 17.59 9.52
CA PRO A 167 22.76 17.99 8.34
C PRO A 167 23.64 18.39 7.14
N GLU A 168 24.84 18.91 7.39
CA GLU A 168 25.81 19.34 6.37
C GLU A 168 26.71 18.19 5.88
N GLY A 169 26.54 16.97 6.45
CA GLY A 169 27.29 15.77 6.04
C GLY A 169 28.56 15.50 6.84
N GLU A 170 28.89 16.31 7.85
CA GLU A 170 30.04 16.07 8.71
C GLU A 170 29.83 14.84 9.60
N MET A 171 30.89 14.06 9.75
CA MET A 171 30.87 12.82 10.55
C MET A 171 31.44 13.04 11.95
N ALA A 172 30.72 12.64 12.97
CA ALA A 172 31.16 12.67 14.37
C ALA A 172 31.11 11.28 15.00
N PHE A 173 32.23 10.86 15.62
CA PHE A 173 32.33 9.59 16.30
C PHE A 173 32.40 9.82 17.81
N VAL A 174 31.28 9.79 18.49
CA VAL A 174 31.11 10.23 19.87
C VAL A 174 30.72 9.09 20.80
N LYS A 175 30.98 9.23 22.12
CA LYS A 175 30.48 8.27 23.12
C LYS A 175 28.96 8.35 23.22
N ALA A 176 28.29 7.22 23.44
CA ALA A 176 26.83 7.14 23.54
C ALA A 176 26.23 8.14 24.54
N LYS A 177 26.90 8.41 25.64
CA LYS A 177 26.49 9.42 26.64
C LYS A 177 26.51 10.86 26.13
N GLN A 178 27.17 11.14 25.00
CA GLN A 178 27.28 12.46 24.39
C GLN A 178 26.36 12.61 23.19
N ALA A 179 25.80 11.49 22.68
CA ALA A 179 24.99 11.48 21.47
C ALA A 179 23.76 12.36 21.55
N ASP A 180 23.12 12.47 22.72
CA ASP A 180 21.91 13.29 22.90
C ASP A 180 22.16 14.77 22.60
N ALA A 181 23.34 15.32 22.96
CA ALA A 181 23.70 16.69 22.63
C ALA A 181 23.85 16.91 21.12
N TYR A 182 24.35 15.91 20.40
CA TYR A 182 24.47 15.96 18.94
C TYR A 182 23.13 15.80 18.24
N TYR A 183 22.23 14.96 18.77
CA TYR A 183 20.85 14.85 18.25
C TYR A 183 20.09 16.19 18.36
N GLN A 184 20.30 16.94 19.44
CA GLN A 184 19.72 18.27 19.61
C GLN A 184 20.29 19.28 18.60
N MET A 185 21.49 19.07 18.08
CA MET A 185 22.10 19.85 17.01
C MET A 185 21.74 19.35 15.60
N GLY A 186 20.83 18.38 15.47
CA GLY A 186 20.36 17.86 14.19
C GLY A 186 21.15 16.68 13.61
N TYR A 187 22.16 16.18 14.33
CA TYR A 187 22.89 14.98 13.89
C TYR A 187 22.00 13.74 13.93
N ARG A 188 22.29 12.79 13.04
CA ARG A 188 21.58 11.50 12.96
C ARG A 188 22.56 10.34 13.05
N ALA A 189 22.15 9.25 13.70
CA ALA A 189 22.96 8.02 13.72
C ALA A 189 22.91 7.36 12.34
N ILE A 190 24.05 6.83 11.91
CA ILE A 190 24.24 6.06 10.67
C ILE A 190 24.75 4.66 11.00
#